data_46ee16ce87e4cb0347d0e95804056726
#
_entry.id   46ee16ce87e4cb0347d0e95804056726
#
_cell.length_a   1.000
_cell.length_b   1.000
_cell.length_c   1.000
_cell.angle_alpha   90.00
_cell.angle_beta   90.00
_cell.angle_gamma   90.00
#
_symmetry.space_group_name_H-M   'P 1'
#
loop_
_entity.id
_entity.type
_entity.pdbx_description
1 polymer ?
#
loop_
_entity_poly.entity_id
_entity_poly.type
_entity_poly.pdbx_seq_one_letter_code
_entity_poly.pdbx_strand_id
1 'polypeptide(L)'
;TSSISTVKGKEITETVTGNAMDALQGKINGVQVTSGGGPGAQPKVLIRGVTTVNGTDPLYVVDGMPVGTNINFLNSNDIESMEVLKDASAAAIYGTRASNGVILITTKKGMAGKTNISFNASAGFQTLSKPKMANAAEYKEVFNTRYTNDGGTSIWNDTGATTNPGGTDWWDEVINKTALVQNYSLNISGGSDKLVYNLSMGYYRNNSQYDYGYWDKINARLNTEYTFNKYVKMGFDIAPRVESWDDTPDLFSAAMSMDPTTPIFKPEDQWVDNEFNNYQRSYNNQEWNPAGSL
;
A
#
# COMPACT_ATOMS: atom_id res chain seq x y z
N THR A 1 18.72 3.62 -29.47
CA THR A 1 17.48 4.06 -28.79
C THR A 1 17.54 3.60 -27.34
N SER A 2 17.91 4.50 -26.42
CA SER A 2 17.87 4.20 -24.98
C SER A 2 16.41 3.96 -24.58
N SER A 3 16.12 2.88 -23.84
CA SER A 3 14.76 2.61 -23.35
C SER A 3 14.50 3.39 -22.05
N ILE A 4 14.55 4.72 -22.15
CA ILE A 4 14.12 5.61 -21.08
C ILE A 4 12.62 5.87 -21.27
N SER A 5 11.85 5.72 -20.21
CA SER A 5 10.43 6.05 -20.17
C SER A 5 10.20 7.10 -19.10
N THR A 6 9.51 8.16 -19.45
CA THR A 6 9.24 9.30 -18.55
C THR A 6 7.75 9.40 -18.28
N VAL A 7 7.38 9.62 -17.01
CA VAL A 7 6.03 9.97 -16.55
C VAL A 7 6.09 11.33 -15.89
N LYS A 8 5.18 12.23 -16.27
CA LYS A 8 5.13 13.59 -15.74
C LYS A 8 4.35 13.63 -14.43
N GLY A 9 4.67 14.60 -13.57
CA GLY A 9 4.03 14.76 -12.28
C GLY A 9 2.51 14.89 -12.34
N LYS A 10 1.96 15.51 -13.39
CA LYS A 10 0.52 15.59 -13.60
C LYS A 10 -0.12 14.20 -13.70
N GLU A 11 0.47 13.28 -14.44
CA GLU A 11 -0.02 11.92 -14.60
C GLU A 11 0.08 11.13 -13.29
N ILE A 12 1.10 11.44 -12.46
CA ILE A 12 1.31 10.81 -11.15
C ILE A 12 0.20 11.25 -10.17
N THR A 13 -0.17 12.52 -10.21
CA THR A 13 -1.17 13.08 -9.28
C THR A 13 -2.62 12.80 -9.65
N GLU A 14 -2.89 12.25 -10.84
CA GLU A 14 -4.23 11.77 -11.24
C GLU A 14 -4.71 10.58 -10.42
N THR A 15 -3.77 9.82 -9.85
CA THR A 15 -4.09 8.67 -9.00
C THR A 15 -3.98 9.08 -7.53
N VAL A 16 -5.07 8.93 -6.77
CA VAL A 16 -5.07 9.19 -5.32
C VAL A 16 -4.37 8.03 -4.63
N THR A 17 -3.09 8.19 -4.37
CA THR A 17 -2.28 7.16 -3.71
C THR A 17 -1.29 7.79 -2.73
N GLY A 18 -1.02 7.10 -1.65
CA GLY A 18 -0.02 7.52 -0.66
C GLY A 18 1.41 7.25 -1.09
N ASN A 19 1.60 6.36 -2.07
CA ASN A 19 2.91 6.01 -2.62
C ASN A 19 2.97 6.36 -4.10
N ALA A 20 3.95 7.14 -4.48
CA ALA A 20 4.14 7.58 -5.86
C ALA A 20 4.38 6.41 -6.84
N MET A 21 4.83 5.25 -6.37
CA MET A 21 5.05 4.08 -7.22
C MET A 21 3.75 3.44 -7.68
N ASP A 22 2.69 3.45 -6.86
CA ASP A 22 1.38 2.95 -7.30
C ASP A 22 0.86 3.72 -8.51
N ALA A 23 1.16 5.02 -8.60
CA ALA A 23 0.78 5.85 -9.73
C ALA A 23 1.48 5.48 -11.06
N LEU A 24 2.55 4.70 -11.03
CA LEU A 24 3.23 4.19 -12.23
C LEU A 24 2.56 2.94 -12.82
N GLN A 25 1.63 2.32 -12.08
CA GLN A 25 0.99 1.08 -12.52
C GLN A 25 0.31 1.28 -13.89
N GLY A 26 0.70 0.45 -14.86
CA GLY A 26 0.15 0.48 -16.22
C GLY A 26 0.61 1.65 -17.10
N LYS A 27 1.42 2.60 -16.58
CA LYS A 27 1.87 3.80 -17.33
C LYS A 27 3.20 3.61 -18.05
N ILE A 28 3.98 2.63 -17.66
CA ILE A 28 5.32 2.40 -18.22
C ILE A 28 5.46 0.97 -18.75
N ASN A 29 5.73 0.84 -20.04
CA ASN A 29 5.97 -0.47 -20.65
C ASN A 29 7.21 -1.14 -20.02
N GLY A 30 7.08 -2.44 -19.66
CA GLY A 30 8.17 -3.22 -19.07
C GLY A 30 8.45 -2.87 -17.59
N VAL A 31 7.55 -2.14 -16.94
CA VAL A 31 7.53 -1.93 -15.50
C VAL A 31 6.25 -2.53 -14.95
N GLN A 32 6.38 -3.48 -14.06
CA GLN A 32 5.27 -4.07 -13.33
C GLN A 32 5.27 -3.48 -11.92
N VAL A 33 4.13 -2.91 -11.53
CA VAL A 33 3.89 -2.42 -10.18
C VAL A 33 2.78 -3.25 -9.57
N THR A 34 3.03 -3.83 -8.43
CA THR A 34 2.04 -4.56 -7.64
C THR A 34 1.88 -3.82 -6.32
N SER A 35 0.69 -3.33 -6.04
CA SER A 35 0.40 -2.65 -4.78
C SER A 35 0.64 -3.57 -3.60
N GLY A 36 1.10 -3.02 -2.48
CA GLY A 36 1.32 -3.77 -1.25
C GLY A 36 0.04 -4.19 -0.51
N GLY A 37 -1.11 -3.69 -0.95
CA GLY A 37 -2.45 -4.09 -0.49
C GLY A 37 -2.96 -3.38 0.75
N GLY A 38 -2.16 -3.19 1.78
CA GLY A 38 -2.55 -2.52 3.03
C GLY A 38 -2.20 -1.04 3.09
N PRO A 39 -2.72 -0.29 4.09
CA PRO A 39 -2.32 1.07 4.35
C PRO A 39 -0.81 1.18 4.59
N GLY A 40 -0.13 2.10 3.91
CA GLY A 40 1.32 2.30 4.06
C GLY A 40 2.22 1.21 3.46
N ALA A 41 1.66 0.12 2.95
CA ALA A 41 2.43 -0.95 2.35
C ALA A 41 3.18 -0.47 1.09
N GLN A 42 4.42 -0.93 0.94
CA GLN A 42 5.22 -0.58 -0.23
C GLN A 42 4.79 -1.37 -1.46
N PRO A 43 4.56 -0.71 -2.60
CA PRO A 43 4.37 -1.41 -3.86
C PRO A 43 5.65 -2.12 -4.28
N LYS A 44 5.50 -3.33 -4.78
CA LYS A 44 6.61 -4.05 -5.42
C LYS A 44 6.74 -3.60 -6.85
N VAL A 45 7.93 -3.11 -7.21
CA VAL A 45 8.23 -2.63 -8.56
C VAL A 45 9.25 -3.56 -9.22
N LEU A 46 8.90 -4.08 -10.39
CA LEU A 46 9.78 -4.93 -11.20
C LEU A 46 10.04 -4.27 -12.55
N ILE A 47 11.29 -4.13 -12.91
CA ILE A 47 11.71 -3.64 -14.23
C ILE A 47 12.19 -4.83 -15.05
N ARG A 48 11.49 -5.13 -16.18
CA ARG A 48 11.76 -6.29 -17.06
C ARG A 48 11.62 -7.66 -16.38
N GLY A 49 10.84 -7.74 -15.29
CA GLY A 49 10.58 -8.98 -14.57
C GLY A 49 11.62 -9.32 -13.51
N VAL A 50 11.63 -10.57 -13.06
CA VAL A 50 12.53 -11.07 -12.03
C VAL A 50 13.87 -11.44 -12.70
N THR A 51 14.91 -10.69 -12.41
CA THR A 51 16.26 -10.89 -13.01
C THR A 51 17.22 -11.59 -12.06
N THR A 52 16.97 -11.56 -10.76
CA THR A 52 17.83 -12.16 -9.73
C THR A 52 17.04 -12.81 -8.61
N VAL A 53 17.68 -13.75 -7.89
CA VAL A 53 17.10 -14.42 -6.71
C VAL A 53 17.28 -13.56 -5.44
N ASN A 54 18.27 -12.66 -5.43
CA ASN A 54 18.70 -11.88 -4.26
C ASN A 54 18.20 -10.44 -4.26
N GLY A 55 16.89 -10.25 -4.46
CA GLY A 55 16.26 -8.93 -4.47
C GLY A 55 16.00 -8.43 -5.90
N THR A 56 14.83 -7.87 -6.10
CA THR A 56 14.33 -7.44 -7.42
C THR A 56 13.99 -5.95 -7.47
N ASP A 57 14.15 -5.25 -6.33
CA ASP A 57 13.80 -3.85 -6.22
C ASP A 57 14.73 -2.95 -7.01
N PRO A 58 14.22 -1.97 -7.76
CA PRO A 58 15.04 -0.99 -8.44
C PRO A 58 15.71 -0.03 -7.46
N LEU A 59 16.78 0.62 -7.91
CA LEU A 59 17.38 1.72 -7.18
C LEU A 59 16.60 3.01 -7.44
N TYR A 60 16.19 3.69 -6.38
CA TYR A 60 15.59 5.02 -6.48
C TYR A 60 16.66 6.10 -6.31
N VAL A 61 16.60 7.10 -7.18
CA VAL A 61 17.47 8.29 -7.16
C VAL A 61 16.58 9.52 -7.18
N VAL A 62 16.61 10.30 -6.11
CA VAL A 62 15.82 11.53 -5.95
C VAL A 62 16.75 12.74 -6.09
N ASP A 63 16.47 13.61 -7.05
CA ASP A 63 17.27 14.81 -7.37
C ASP A 63 18.77 14.51 -7.48
N GLY A 64 19.12 13.37 -8.05
CA GLY A 64 20.49 12.92 -8.26
C GLY A 64 21.11 12.15 -7.07
N MET A 65 20.40 12.04 -5.93
CA MET A 65 20.88 11.31 -4.75
C MET A 65 20.27 9.91 -4.67
N PRO A 66 21.07 8.84 -4.62
CA PRO A 66 20.55 7.48 -4.40
C PRO A 66 19.97 7.34 -2.99
N VAL A 67 18.68 7.01 -2.88
CA VAL A 67 17.95 6.87 -1.60
C VAL A 67 17.64 5.42 -1.23
N GLY A 68 18.07 4.44 -2.04
CA GLY A 68 17.83 3.01 -1.80
C GLY A 68 16.57 2.50 -2.47
N THR A 69 15.85 1.60 -1.80
CA THR A 69 14.68 0.87 -2.35
C THR A 69 13.35 1.38 -1.82
N ASN A 70 13.33 2.36 -0.91
CA ASN A 70 12.13 2.90 -0.29
C ASN A 70 12.00 4.40 -0.52
N ILE A 71 10.84 4.84 -1.05
CA ILE A 71 10.51 6.23 -1.29
C ILE A 71 9.18 6.67 -0.66
N ASN A 72 8.68 5.94 0.35
CA ASN A 72 7.44 6.32 1.04
C ASN A 72 7.50 7.72 1.66
N PHE A 73 8.73 8.20 1.91
CA PHE A 73 8.93 9.56 2.41
C PHE A 73 8.52 10.66 1.43
N LEU A 74 8.47 10.35 0.14
CA LEU A 74 8.18 11.33 -0.90
C LEU A 74 6.68 11.46 -1.12
N ASN A 75 6.18 12.69 -1.20
CA ASN A 75 4.80 12.94 -1.59
C ASN A 75 4.69 12.94 -3.12
N SER A 76 3.69 12.25 -3.65
CA SER A 76 3.42 12.22 -5.09
C SER A 76 3.22 13.62 -5.70
N ASN A 77 2.68 14.56 -4.91
CA ASN A 77 2.47 15.94 -5.33
C ASN A 77 3.76 16.76 -5.42
N ASP A 78 4.86 16.31 -4.82
CA ASP A 78 6.17 16.99 -4.88
C ASP A 78 6.98 16.57 -6.12
N ILE A 79 6.50 15.57 -6.86
CA ILE A 79 7.20 15.02 -8.02
C ILE A 79 6.88 15.84 -9.26
N GLU A 80 7.93 16.22 -9.99
CA GLU A 80 7.83 16.86 -11.31
C GLU A 80 7.84 15.82 -12.42
N SER A 81 8.74 14.81 -12.32
CA SER A 81 8.83 13.71 -13.27
C SER A 81 9.49 12.48 -12.66
N MET A 82 9.16 11.33 -13.24
CA MET A 82 9.84 10.06 -13.00
C MET A 82 10.36 9.49 -14.31
N GLU A 83 11.61 9.05 -14.32
CA GLU A 83 12.25 8.43 -15.47
C GLU A 83 12.74 7.03 -15.08
N VAL A 84 12.42 6.03 -15.88
CA VAL A 84 12.86 4.65 -15.63
C VAL A 84 13.96 4.28 -16.61
N LEU A 85 15.16 4.02 -16.05
CA LEU A 85 16.31 3.50 -16.76
C LEU A 85 16.28 1.98 -16.74
N LYS A 86 15.85 1.38 -17.85
CA LYS A 86 15.68 -0.07 -17.96
C LYS A 86 16.94 -0.79 -18.42
N ASP A 87 17.86 -0.06 -19.05
CA ASP A 87 19.08 -0.62 -19.64
C ASP A 87 20.28 -0.48 -18.71
N ALA A 88 21.09 -1.54 -18.62
CA ALA A 88 22.29 -1.56 -17.80
C ALA A 88 23.27 -0.44 -18.18
N SER A 89 23.36 -0.06 -19.46
CA SER A 89 24.21 1.03 -19.93
C SER A 89 23.80 2.40 -19.37
N ALA A 90 22.49 2.67 -19.30
CA ALA A 90 21.96 3.90 -18.72
C ALA A 90 22.07 3.94 -17.19
N ALA A 91 22.03 2.75 -16.57
CA ALA A 91 22.14 2.58 -15.11
C ALA A 91 23.61 2.47 -14.63
N ALA A 92 24.58 2.31 -15.53
CA ALA A 92 25.99 2.04 -15.20
C ALA A 92 26.65 3.09 -14.27
N ILE A 93 26.20 4.35 -14.34
CA ILE A 93 26.71 5.41 -13.46
C ILE A 93 26.38 5.20 -11.98
N TYR A 94 25.40 4.34 -11.68
CA TYR A 94 24.96 4.01 -10.31
C TYR A 94 25.56 2.71 -9.77
N GLY A 95 26.42 2.06 -10.57
CA GLY A 95 27.16 0.85 -10.20
C GLY A 95 26.27 -0.40 -10.05
N THR A 96 26.74 -1.37 -9.26
CA THR A 96 26.09 -2.67 -9.07
C THR A 96 24.70 -2.60 -8.43
N ARG A 97 24.41 -1.55 -7.67
CA ARG A 97 23.09 -1.32 -7.07
C ARG A 97 21.98 -1.06 -8.11
N ALA A 98 22.37 -0.74 -9.34
CA ALA A 98 21.46 -0.48 -10.45
C ALA A 98 21.17 -1.71 -11.32
N SER A 99 21.57 -2.91 -10.88
CA SER A 99 21.39 -4.16 -11.64
C SER A 99 19.91 -4.46 -11.98
N ASN A 100 19.00 -4.06 -11.13
CA ASN A 100 17.54 -4.24 -11.31
C ASN A 100 16.86 -3.03 -11.99
N GLY A 101 17.66 -2.09 -12.52
CA GLY A 101 17.18 -0.83 -13.08
C GLY A 101 17.21 0.32 -12.08
N VAL A 102 16.99 1.52 -12.60
CA VAL A 102 16.98 2.75 -11.80
C VAL A 102 15.74 3.56 -12.10
N ILE A 103 15.12 4.11 -11.06
CA ILE A 103 14.03 5.08 -11.17
C ILE A 103 14.57 6.42 -10.69
N LEU A 104 14.69 7.35 -11.65
CA LEU A 104 15.08 8.73 -11.37
C LEU A 104 13.83 9.53 -11.06
N ILE A 105 13.85 10.24 -9.96
CA ILE A 105 12.75 11.09 -9.51
C ILE A 105 13.26 12.51 -9.42
N THR A 106 12.63 13.39 -10.20
CA THR A 106 12.87 14.82 -10.12
C THR A 106 11.75 15.48 -9.34
N THR A 107 12.09 16.24 -8.31
CA THR A 107 11.10 16.95 -7.51
C THR A 107 10.88 18.36 -8.03
N LYS A 108 9.70 18.91 -7.74
CA LYS A 108 9.33 20.29 -8.10
C LYS A 108 10.26 21.27 -7.43
N LYS A 109 10.80 22.20 -8.22
CA LYS A 109 11.67 23.28 -7.74
C LYS A 109 10.98 24.62 -7.92
N GLY A 110 11.46 25.61 -7.19
CA GLY A 110 11.06 26.99 -7.41
C GLY A 110 11.52 27.49 -8.79
N MET A 111 10.75 28.38 -9.39
CA MET A 111 11.10 29.05 -10.62
C MET A 111 10.99 30.56 -10.42
N ALA A 112 11.88 31.32 -11.07
CA ALA A 112 11.79 32.79 -11.08
C ALA A 112 10.46 33.23 -11.73
N GLY A 113 9.77 34.17 -11.10
CA GLY A 113 8.49 34.67 -11.58
C GLY A 113 7.51 34.94 -10.45
N LYS A 114 6.25 35.12 -10.83
CA LYS A 114 5.16 35.34 -9.88
C LYS A 114 4.95 34.11 -8.98
N THR A 115 4.62 34.37 -7.74
CA THR A 115 4.22 33.29 -6.81
C THR A 115 3.01 32.54 -7.36
N ASN A 116 3.15 31.24 -7.45
CA ASN A 116 2.09 30.31 -7.82
C ASN A 116 1.67 29.53 -6.56
N ILE A 117 0.38 29.51 -6.28
CA ILE A 117 -0.20 28.77 -5.17
C ILE A 117 -1.17 27.75 -5.76
N SER A 118 -0.97 26.49 -5.43
CA SER A 118 -1.87 25.42 -5.83
C SER A 118 -2.29 24.60 -4.61
N PHE A 119 -3.59 24.36 -4.50
CA PHE A 119 -4.17 23.50 -3.49
C PHE A 119 -4.91 22.36 -4.20
N ASN A 120 -4.62 21.13 -3.80
CA ASN A 120 -5.34 19.96 -4.28
C ASN A 120 -5.92 19.22 -3.09
N ALA A 121 -7.17 18.81 -3.24
CA ALA A 121 -7.87 17.97 -2.28
C ALA A 121 -8.54 16.83 -3.03
N SER A 122 -8.34 15.61 -2.56
CA SER A 122 -8.99 14.42 -3.11
C SER A 122 -9.42 13.49 -1.99
N ALA A 123 -10.57 12.87 -2.18
CA ALA A 123 -11.09 11.82 -1.32
C ALA A 123 -11.65 10.72 -2.21
N GLY A 124 -11.47 9.47 -1.77
CA GLY A 124 -11.95 8.30 -2.46
C GLY A 124 -12.31 7.18 -1.50
N PHE A 125 -13.07 6.22 -1.99
CA PHE A 125 -13.38 5.01 -1.25
C PHE A 125 -12.70 3.83 -1.91
N GLN A 126 -12.08 3.01 -1.10
CA GLN A 126 -11.54 1.71 -1.52
C GLN A 126 -12.49 0.61 -1.08
N THR A 127 -12.72 -0.34 -1.97
CA THR A 127 -13.54 -1.51 -1.69
C THR A 127 -12.80 -2.77 -2.13
N LEU A 128 -12.90 -3.84 -1.35
CA LEU A 128 -12.44 -5.16 -1.76
C LEU A 128 -13.60 -5.91 -2.42
N SER A 129 -13.34 -6.52 -3.56
CA SER A 129 -14.31 -7.41 -4.19
C SER A 129 -14.35 -8.71 -3.43
N LYS A 130 -15.52 -9.07 -2.91
CA LYS A 130 -15.74 -10.34 -2.24
C LYS A 130 -15.53 -11.50 -3.22
N PRO A 131 -14.62 -12.44 -2.94
CA PRO A 131 -14.50 -13.64 -3.74
C PRO A 131 -15.71 -14.55 -3.53
N LYS A 132 -15.97 -15.42 -4.49
CA LYS A 132 -17.01 -16.44 -4.32
C LYS A 132 -16.51 -17.50 -3.34
N MET A 133 -17.11 -17.54 -2.17
CA MET A 133 -16.80 -18.50 -1.11
C MET A 133 -17.97 -19.46 -0.92
N ALA A 134 -17.68 -20.67 -0.41
CA ALA A 134 -18.69 -21.62 -0.04
C ALA A 134 -19.46 -21.12 1.19
N ASN A 135 -20.77 -21.20 1.18
CA ASN A 135 -21.58 -20.99 2.36
C ASN A 135 -21.54 -22.23 3.30
N ALA A 136 -22.11 -22.11 4.50
CA ALA A 136 -22.06 -23.17 5.50
C ALA A 136 -22.67 -24.51 5.01
N ALA A 137 -23.71 -24.46 4.17
CA ALA A 137 -24.35 -25.67 3.63
C ALA A 137 -23.45 -26.35 2.59
N GLU A 138 -22.93 -25.58 1.62
CA GLU A 138 -21.98 -26.06 0.60
C GLU A 138 -20.70 -26.62 1.25
N TYR A 139 -20.18 -25.93 2.28
CA TYR A 139 -19.02 -26.39 3.01
C TYR A 139 -19.27 -27.72 3.70
N LYS A 140 -20.40 -27.87 4.38
CA LYS A 140 -20.82 -29.15 5.02
C LYS A 140 -20.94 -30.27 4.02
N GLU A 141 -21.54 -30.03 2.87
CA GLU A 141 -21.70 -31.02 1.81
C GLU A 141 -20.34 -31.54 1.32
N VAL A 142 -19.42 -30.63 1.01
CA VAL A 142 -18.06 -30.99 0.55
C VAL A 142 -17.30 -31.77 1.60
N PHE A 143 -17.31 -31.30 2.85
CA PHE A 143 -16.60 -31.97 3.94
C PHE A 143 -17.21 -33.33 4.31
N ASN A 144 -18.52 -33.45 4.33
CA ASN A 144 -19.18 -34.75 4.56
C ASN A 144 -18.88 -35.74 3.44
N THR A 145 -18.87 -35.27 2.18
CA THR A 145 -18.52 -36.13 1.05
C THR A 145 -17.08 -36.64 1.17
N ARG A 146 -16.14 -35.73 1.51
CA ARG A 146 -14.76 -36.14 1.78
C ARG A 146 -14.66 -37.15 2.91
N TYR A 147 -15.30 -36.87 4.04
CA TYR A 147 -15.23 -37.69 5.24
C TYR A 147 -15.84 -39.07 5.04
N THR A 148 -16.97 -39.16 4.32
CA THR A 148 -17.58 -40.45 3.94
C THR A 148 -16.72 -41.25 2.97
N ASN A 149 -16.06 -40.59 2.02
CA ASN A 149 -15.11 -41.26 1.13
C ASN A 149 -13.91 -41.84 1.86
N ASP A 150 -13.52 -41.24 3.00
CA ASP A 150 -12.46 -41.73 3.90
C ASP A 150 -12.96 -42.78 4.91
N GLY A 151 -14.24 -43.20 4.83
CA GLY A 151 -14.84 -44.27 5.66
C GLY A 151 -15.56 -43.80 6.92
N GLY A 152 -15.72 -42.49 7.14
CA GLY A 152 -16.52 -41.91 8.22
C GLY A 152 -18.00 -41.76 7.85
N THR A 153 -18.84 -41.36 8.82
CA THR A 153 -20.28 -41.12 8.60
C THR A 153 -20.62 -39.67 8.41
N SER A 154 -20.18 -38.79 9.32
CA SER A 154 -20.30 -37.33 9.22
C SER A 154 -19.39 -36.68 10.25
N ILE A 155 -18.62 -35.69 9.82
CA ILE A 155 -17.69 -34.98 10.72
C ILE A 155 -18.42 -34.28 11.88
N TRP A 156 -19.59 -33.70 11.62
CA TRP A 156 -20.35 -32.97 12.65
C TRP A 156 -21.05 -33.90 13.65
N ASN A 157 -21.46 -35.10 13.21
CA ASN A 157 -22.09 -36.10 14.10
C ASN A 157 -21.04 -36.82 14.93
N ASP A 158 -19.91 -37.17 14.32
CA ASP A 158 -18.89 -38.02 14.95
C ASP A 158 -17.98 -37.25 15.90
N THR A 159 -17.81 -35.92 15.70
CA THR A 159 -16.85 -35.11 16.45
C THR A 159 -17.49 -34.18 17.47
N GLY A 160 -18.81 -34.01 17.46
CA GLY A 160 -19.51 -33.05 18.33
C GLY A 160 -19.17 -31.60 18.05
N ALA A 161 -18.71 -31.29 16.83
CA ALA A 161 -18.33 -29.94 16.44
C ALA A 161 -19.50 -28.96 16.58
N THR A 162 -19.26 -27.83 17.22
CA THR A 162 -20.22 -26.73 17.31
C THR A 162 -20.45 -26.17 15.92
N THR A 163 -21.69 -26.05 15.51
CA THR A 163 -22.04 -25.50 14.19
C THR A 163 -22.95 -24.28 14.33
N ASN A 164 -22.71 -23.29 13.47
CA ASN A 164 -23.65 -22.21 13.24
C ASN A 164 -24.57 -22.60 12.07
N PRO A 165 -25.86 -22.95 12.30
CA PRO A 165 -26.75 -23.38 11.21
C PRO A 165 -26.96 -22.30 10.13
N GLY A 166 -26.91 -21.03 10.51
CA GLY A 166 -27.01 -19.89 9.58
C GLY A 166 -25.73 -19.62 8.80
N GLY A 167 -24.63 -20.17 9.28
CA GLY A 167 -23.31 -19.86 8.76
C GLY A 167 -22.77 -18.53 9.25
N THR A 168 -21.45 -18.37 9.18
CA THR A 168 -20.73 -17.11 9.43
C THR A 168 -20.10 -16.67 8.13
N ASP A 169 -20.41 -15.48 7.72
CA ASP A 169 -19.77 -14.83 6.58
C ASP A 169 -18.53 -14.08 7.06
N TRP A 170 -17.40 -14.80 7.14
CA TRP A 170 -16.15 -14.26 7.66
C TRP A 170 -15.63 -13.04 6.89
N TRP A 171 -16.00 -12.94 5.61
CA TRP A 171 -15.66 -11.75 4.83
C TRP A 171 -16.39 -10.51 5.34
N ASP A 172 -17.71 -10.61 5.51
CA ASP A 172 -18.52 -9.49 5.96
C ASP A 172 -18.28 -9.11 7.44
N GLU A 173 -17.68 -10.04 8.23
CA GLU A 173 -17.32 -9.80 9.63
C GLU A 173 -16.02 -9.01 9.81
N VAL A 174 -15.07 -9.09 8.88
CA VAL A 174 -13.74 -8.49 9.05
C VAL A 174 -13.38 -7.48 7.97
N ILE A 175 -14.10 -7.47 6.84
CA ILE A 175 -13.81 -6.55 5.73
C ILE A 175 -14.75 -5.35 5.77
N ASN A 176 -14.16 -4.18 5.93
CA ASN A 176 -14.87 -2.92 5.81
C ASN A 176 -15.35 -2.73 4.36
N LYS A 177 -16.65 -2.51 4.18
CA LYS A 177 -17.24 -2.33 2.85
C LYS A 177 -16.70 -1.13 2.10
N THR A 178 -16.25 -0.10 2.84
CA THR A 178 -15.70 1.12 2.27
C THR A 178 -14.62 1.72 3.17
N ALA A 179 -13.39 1.73 2.71
CA ALA A 179 -12.28 2.41 3.39
C ALA A 179 -12.05 3.79 2.76
N LEU A 180 -12.04 4.82 3.59
CA LEU A 180 -11.84 6.21 3.14
C LEU A 180 -10.36 6.49 2.93
N VAL A 181 -10.02 7.06 1.77
CA VAL A 181 -8.69 7.60 1.46
C VAL A 181 -8.81 9.10 1.23
N GLN A 182 -7.94 9.87 1.86
CA GLN A 182 -7.92 11.33 1.76
C GLN A 182 -6.51 11.81 1.42
N ASN A 183 -6.40 12.80 0.55
CA ASN A 183 -5.15 13.44 0.20
C ASN A 183 -5.36 14.94 0.04
N TYR A 184 -4.62 15.72 0.81
CA TYR A 184 -4.62 17.18 0.73
C TYR A 184 -3.20 17.65 0.49
N SER A 185 -3.01 18.55 -0.45
CA SER A 185 -1.70 19.13 -0.72
C SER A 185 -1.79 20.63 -1.04
N LEU A 186 -0.86 21.37 -0.48
CA LEU A 186 -0.63 22.78 -0.74
C LEU A 186 0.77 22.94 -1.30
N ASN A 187 0.91 23.63 -2.42
CA ASN A 187 2.20 23.98 -2.99
C ASN A 187 2.26 25.48 -3.27
N ILE A 188 3.34 26.10 -2.83
CA ILE A 188 3.63 27.52 -3.02
C ILE A 188 5.03 27.63 -3.65
N SER A 189 5.10 28.08 -4.88
CA SER A 189 6.37 28.23 -5.59
C SER A 189 6.51 29.61 -6.23
N GLY A 190 7.73 30.08 -6.33
CA GLY A 190 7.99 31.36 -6.92
C GLY A 190 9.44 31.80 -6.78
N GLY A 191 9.71 33.06 -7.05
CA GLY A 191 11.03 33.61 -6.84
C GLY A 191 11.36 34.76 -7.75
N SER A 192 12.60 35.20 -7.62
CA SER A 192 13.27 36.21 -8.46
C SER A 192 14.48 35.60 -9.15
N ASP A 193 15.20 36.37 -9.93
CA ASP A 193 16.45 35.93 -10.56
C ASP A 193 17.54 35.49 -9.56
N LYS A 194 17.42 35.91 -8.29
CA LYS A 194 18.40 35.59 -7.25
C LYS A 194 17.91 34.51 -6.28
N LEU A 195 16.62 34.46 -5.98
CA LEU A 195 16.06 33.51 -5.01
C LEU A 195 14.87 32.83 -5.64
N VAL A 196 14.91 31.52 -5.71
CA VAL A 196 13.74 30.69 -6.04
C VAL A 196 13.40 29.82 -4.86
N TYR A 197 12.10 29.52 -4.68
CA TYR A 197 11.60 28.70 -3.59
C TYR A 197 10.43 27.86 -4.03
N ASN A 198 10.31 26.69 -3.40
CA ASN A 198 9.15 25.82 -3.47
C ASN A 198 8.87 25.29 -2.07
N LEU A 199 7.69 25.60 -1.54
CA LEU A 199 7.16 25.08 -0.28
C LEU A 199 6.00 24.17 -0.61
N SER A 200 6.05 22.92 -0.17
CA SER A 200 4.93 22.00 -0.24
C SER A 200 4.56 21.50 1.16
N MET A 201 3.27 21.24 1.35
CA MET A 201 2.70 20.62 2.54
C MET A 201 1.69 19.58 2.09
N GLY A 202 1.66 18.44 2.74
CA GLY A 202 0.74 17.35 2.41
C GLY A 202 0.22 16.64 3.66
N TYR A 203 -1.03 16.24 3.57
CA TYR A 203 -1.67 15.30 4.50
C TYR A 203 -2.29 14.18 3.69
N TYR A 204 -1.99 12.96 4.06
CA TYR A 204 -2.55 11.76 3.47
C TYR A 204 -3.06 10.84 4.57
N ARG A 205 -4.28 10.34 4.41
CA ARG A 205 -4.86 9.32 5.27
C ARG A 205 -5.42 8.19 4.43
N ASN A 206 -5.10 6.97 4.80
CA ASN A 206 -5.65 5.75 4.23
C ASN A 206 -6.16 4.86 5.36
N ASN A 207 -7.47 4.69 5.45
CA ASN A 207 -8.06 3.74 6.37
C ASN A 207 -7.90 2.33 5.80
N SER A 208 -7.75 1.35 6.69
CA SER A 208 -7.70 -0.05 6.31
C SER A 208 -9.01 -0.49 5.67
N GLN A 209 -8.91 -1.50 4.83
CA GLN A 209 -10.06 -2.24 4.30
C GLN A 209 -10.59 -3.26 5.31
N TYR A 210 -9.94 -3.42 6.45
CA TYR A 210 -10.45 -4.10 7.64
C TYR A 210 -11.16 -3.09 8.54
N ASP A 211 -11.95 -3.55 9.48
CA ASP A 211 -12.67 -2.66 10.42
C ASP A 211 -11.72 -1.86 11.33
N TYR A 212 -10.47 -2.23 11.35
CA TYR A 212 -9.40 -1.63 12.13
C TYR A 212 -8.18 -1.29 11.27
N GLY A 213 -7.47 -0.24 11.67
CA GLY A 213 -6.20 0.14 11.06
C GLY A 213 -6.27 1.35 10.14
N TYR A 214 -5.16 2.06 10.09
CA TYR A 214 -4.98 3.24 9.24
C TYR A 214 -3.50 3.55 9.02
N TRP A 215 -3.24 4.39 8.05
CA TRP A 215 -1.96 5.05 7.85
C TRP A 215 -2.16 6.52 7.55
N ASP A 216 -1.56 7.36 8.40
CA ASP A 216 -1.52 8.80 8.26
C ASP A 216 -0.11 9.27 7.95
N LYS A 217 0.00 10.22 7.05
CA LYS A 217 1.26 10.88 6.71
C LYS A 217 1.07 12.38 6.61
N ILE A 218 1.83 13.13 7.40
CA ILE A 218 1.99 14.58 7.26
C ILE A 218 3.40 14.83 6.79
N ASN A 219 3.55 15.59 5.73
CA ASN A 219 4.84 15.98 5.20
C ASN A 219 4.87 17.47 4.85
N ALA A 220 6.03 18.06 4.97
CA ALA A 220 6.31 19.37 4.41
C ALA A 220 7.68 19.33 3.71
N ARG A 221 7.87 20.13 2.69
CA ARG A 221 9.16 20.28 2.02
C ARG A 221 9.38 21.73 1.66
N LEU A 222 10.56 22.23 1.96
CA LEU A 222 11.03 23.53 1.55
C LEU A 222 12.30 23.34 0.72
N ASN A 223 12.22 23.69 -0.55
CA ASN A 223 13.36 23.77 -1.44
C ASN A 223 13.61 25.23 -1.81
N THR A 224 14.84 25.70 -1.62
CA THR A 224 15.26 27.05 -1.99
C THR A 224 16.61 27.02 -2.67
N GLU A 225 16.79 27.91 -3.68
CA GLU A 225 18.08 28.14 -4.30
C GLU A 225 18.34 29.65 -4.36
N TYR A 226 19.46 30.05 -3.82
CA TYR A 226 19.95 31.45 -3.90
C TYR A 226 21.17 31.56 -4.81
N THR A 227 21.08 32.41 -5.79
CA THR A 227 22.16 32.71 -6.74
C THR A 227 22.89 33.98 -6.31
N PHE A 228 24.07 33.81 -5.71
CA PHE A 228 24.92 34.93 -5.31
C PHE A 228 25.48 35.69 -6.53
N ASN A 229 25.97 34.92 -7.49
CA ASN A 229 26.50 35.42 -8.77
C ASN A 229 26.53 34.28 -9.78
N LYS A 230 27.07 34.53 -10.99
CA LYS A 230 27.14 33.53 -12.07
C LYS A 230 27.97 32.27 -11.74
N TYR A 231 28.76 32.31 -10.70
CA TYR A 231 29.66 31.20 -10.30
C TYR A 231 29.21 30.48 -9.01
N VAL A 232 28.43 31.16 -8.17
CA VAL A 232 28.08 30.66 -6.83
C VAL A 232 26.57 30.61 -6.65
N LYS A 233 26.07 29.44 -6.42
CA LYS A 233 24.69 29.13 -6.00
C LYS A 233 24.68 28.34 -4.71
N MET A 234 23.72 28.59 -3.86
CA MET A 234 23.50 27.83 -2.63
C MET A 234 22.06 27.28 -2.62
N GLY A 235 21.93 26.00 -2.50
CA GLY A 235 20.63 25.33 -2.39
C GLY A 235 20.41 24.79 -0.99
N PHE A 236 19.14 24.79 -0.58
CA PHE A 236 18.71 24.25 0.69
C PHE A 236 17.41 23.45 0.50
N ASP A 237 17.40 22.22 0.96
CA ASP A 237 16.25 21.32 0.85
C ASP A 237 16.01 20.63 2.19
N ILE A 238 14.84 20.87 2.78
CA ILE A 238 14.38 20.19 4.02
C ILE A 238 13.03 19.59 3.75
N ALA A 239 12.87 18.33 4.17
CA ALA A 239 11.63 17.56 4.00
C ALA A 239 11.24 16.81 5.29
N PRO A 240 10.77 17.50 6.35
CA PRO A 240 10.25 16.84 7.54
C PRO A 240 8.96 16.08 7.23
N ARG A 241 8.79 14.93 7.91
CA ARG A 241 7.58 14.14 7.86
C ARG A 241 7.27 13.50 9.19
N VAL A 242 5.99 13.25 9.42
CA VAL A 242 5.47 12.45 10.51
C VAL A 242 4.53 11.42 9.92
N GLU A 243 4.72 10.17 10.30
CA GLU A 243 3.85 9.06 9.92
C GLU A 243 3.30 8.41 11.18
N SER A 244 2.03 8.07 11.16
CA SER A 244 1.36 7.30 12.19
C SER A 244 0.59 6.19 11.52
N TRP A 245 0.72 5.00 12.04
CA TRP A 245 0.01 3.84 11.50
C TRP A 245 -0.40 2.92 12.63
N ASP A 246 -1.40 2.14 12.34
CA ASP A 246 -1.84 1.05 13.17
C ASP A 246 -1.78 -0.22 12.32
N ASP A 247 -0.97 -1.17 12.77
CA ASP A 247 -0.77 -2.42 12.03
C ASP A 247 -2.02 -3.29 12.18
N THR A 248 -2.54 -3.73 11.04
CA THR A 248 -3.57 -4.76 11.01
C THR A 248 -2.94 -6.09 10.67
N PRO A 249 -3.31 -7.18 11.38
CA PRO A 249 -2.93 -8.52 10.96
C PRO A 249 -3.48 -8.84 9.56
N ASP A 250 -2.89 -9.80 8.86
CA ASP A 250 -3.44 -10.29 7.58
C ASP A 250 -4.73 -11.08 7.82
N LEU A 251 -5.84 -10.36 7.90
CA LEU A 251 -7.16 -10.93 8.08
C LEU A 251 -7.76 -11.46 6.78
N PHE A 252 -7.20 -11.10 5.62
CA PHE A 252 -7.69 -11.56 4.34
C PHE A 252 -7.54 -13.09 4.23
N SER A 253 -6.34 -13.60 4.48
CA SER A 253 -6.07 -15.04 4.44
C SER A 253 -6.89 -15.78 5.50
N ALA A 254 -7.01 -15.22 6.70
CA ALA A 254 -7.81 -15.79 7.77
C ALA A 254 -9.30 -15.85 7.40
N ALA A 255 -9.88 -14.77 6.88
CA ALA A 255 -11.28 -14.73 6.43
C ALA A 255 -11.57 -15.73 5.29
N MET A 256 -10.57 -15.97 4.42
CA MET A 256 -10.69 -16.91 3.31
C MET A 256 -10.57 -18.39 3.73
N SER A 257 -9.81 -18.67 4.79
CA SER A 257 -9.51 -20.04 5.24
C SER A 257 -10.45 -20.52 6.36
N MET A 258 -11.08 -19.61 7.07
CA MET A 258 -11.98 -19.95 8.18
C MET A 258 -13.23 -20.68 7.70
N ASP A 259 -13.60 -21.75 8.40
CA ASP A 259 -14.79 -22.50 8.02
C ASP A 259 -16.09 -21.72 8.35
N PRO A 260 -17.03 -21.64 7.40
CA PRO A 260 -18.25 -20.85 7.58
C PRO A 260 -19.26 -21.49 8.55
N THR A 261 -19.01 -22.69 9.07
CA THR A 261 -19.88 -23.33 10.06
C THR A 261 -19.52 -22.94 11.49
N THR A 262 -18.38 -22.31 11.68
CA THR A 262 -17.89 -21.87 13.00
C THR A 262 -18.60 -20.56 13.39
N PRO A 263 -19.21 -20.47 14.57
CA PRO A 263 -19.76 -19.22 15.09
C PRO A 263 -18.63 -18.27 15.50
N ILE A 264 -18.92 -16.97 15.55
CA ILE A 264 -17.96 -15.95 15.98
C ILE A 264 -17.58 -16.14 17.43
N PHE A 265 -18.56 -16.33 18.30
CA PHE A 265 -18.38 -16.52 19.73
C PHE A 265 -18.67 -17.95 20.15
N LYS A 266 -18.04 -18.38 21.22
CA LYS A 266 -18.43 -19.58 21.94
C LYS A 266 -19.83 -19.42 22.53
N PRO A 267 -20.56 -20.50 22.83
CA PRO A 267 -21.78 -20.45 23.61
C PRO A 267 -21.57 -19.71 24.94
N GLU A 268 -22.55 -18.93 25.39
CA GLU A 268 -22.44 -18.06 26.57
C GLU A 268 -22.06 -18.81 27.85
N ASP A 269 -22.46 -20.07 27.98
CA ASP A 269 -22.13 -20.95 29.10
C ASP A 269 -20.64 -21.35 29.16
N GLN A 270 -19.89 -21.09 28.08
CA GLN A 270 -18.44 -21.31 27.97
C GLN A 270 -17.61 -20.04 28.07
N TRP A 271 -18.25 -18.89 28.31
CA TRP A 271 -17.55 -17.62 28.42
C TRP A 271 -16.70 -17.55 29.69
N VAL A 272 -15.60 -16.86 29.59
CA VAL A 272 -14.66 -16.57 30.68
C VAL A 272 -14.46 -15.05 30.77
N ASP A 273 -13.90 -14.58 31.87
CA ASP A 273 -13.70 -13.14 32.13
C ASP A 273 -12.81 -12.44 31.10
N ASN A 274 -12.06 -13.18 30.31
CA ASN A 274 -11.24 -12.61 29.24
C ASN A 274 -12.01 -12.71 27.91
N GLU A 275 -12.44 -11.57 27.38
CA GLU A 275 -13.21 -11.45 26.14
C GLU A 275 -12.55 -12.17 24.96
N PHE A 276 -11.22 -12.06 24.83
CA PHE A 276 -10.45 -12.71 23.76
C PHE A 276 -10.63 -14.26 23.75
N ASN A 277 -10.78 -14.88 24.90
CA ASN A 277 -10.98 -16.33 25.01
C ASN A 277 -12.40 -16.77 24.64
N ASN A 278 -13.34 -15.84 24.44
CA ASN A 278 -14.73 -16.15 24.11
C ASN A 278 -14.96 -16.30 22.60
N TYR A 279 -13.97 -15.92 21.76
CA TYR A 279 -14.04 -16.19 20.34
C TYR A 279 -13.88 -17.67 20.03
N GLN A 280 -14.72 -18.19 19.16
CA GLN A 280 -14.69 -19.59 18.76
C GLN A 280 -13.56 -19.84 17.74
N ARG A 281 -12.75 -20.87 17.96
CA ARG A 281 -11.77 -21.33 16.96
C ARG A 281 -12.44 -22.27 15.95
N SER A 282 -11.94 -22.28 14.72
CA SER A 282 -12.35 -23.26 13.73
C SER A 282 -12.02 -24.67 14.22
N TYR A 283 -13.00 -25.55 14.15
CA TYR A 283 -12.80 -26.94 14.51
C TYR A 283 -11.91 -27.69 13.51
N ASN A 284 -12.16 -27.46 12.22
CA ASN A 284 -11.46 -28.19 11.16
C ASN A 284 -10.01 -27.75 10.95
N ASN A 285 -9.77 -26.43 10.99
CA ASN A 285 -8.46 -25.86 10.69
C ASN A 285 -7.68 -25.48 11.95
N GLN A 286 -8.33 -25.47 13.13
CA GLN A 286 -7.78 -24.93 14.39
C GLN A 286 -7.23 -23.51 14.26
N GLU A 287 -7.71 -22.79 13.27
CA GLU A 287 -7.31 -21.43 13.04
C GLU A 287 -7.96 -20.45 14.02
N TRP A 288 -7.28 -19.35 14.26
CA TRP A 288 -7.83 -18.29 15.08
C TRP A 288 -9.01 -17.63 14.38
N ASN A 289 -10.03 -17.29 15.18
CA ASN A 289 -11.16 -16.53 14.72
C ASN A 289 -10.70 -15.13 14.28
N PRO A 290 -10.88 -14.74 13.00
CA PRO A 290 -10.40 -13.46 12.49
C PRO A 290 -11.09 -12.26 13.16
N ALA A 291 -12.35 -12.39 13.59
CA ALA A 291 -13.04 -11.33 14.32
C ALA A 291 -12.42 -11.05 15.69
N GLY A 292 -11.85 -12.08 16.37
CA GLY A 292 -11.12 -11.93 17.62
C GLY A 292 -9.71 -11.38 17.46
N SER A 293 -9.25 -11.15 16.24
CA SER A 293 -7.94 -10.57 15.92
C SER A 293 -8.01 -9.07 15.62
N LEU A 294 -9.22 -8.52 15.51
CA LEU A 294 -9.48 -7.09 15.40
C LEU A 294 -9.44 -6.45 16.79
#